data_9a26e0c226863a82189d08d253d474c1
#
_entry.id   9a26e0c226863a82189d08d253d474c1
#
_cell.length_a   1.000
_cell.length_b   1.000
_cell.length_c   1.000
_cell.angle_alpha   90.00
_cell.angle_beta   90.00
_cell.angle_gamma   90.00
#
_symmetry.space_group_name_H-M   'P 1'
#
loop_
_entity.id
_entity.type
_entity.pdbx_description
1 polymer ?
#
loop_
_entity_poly.entity_id
_entity_poly.type
_entity_poly.pdbx_seq_one_letter_code
_entity_poly.pdbx_strand_id
1 'polypeptide(L)'
;MAAASLPGLEAIRKIAAGELPPPPIAQLLDFEISHVEEGRVIFAFTPAEWMYNPIGSVHGGVAATLLDSSLGCAVHTVLPAGTRYTTTDLHVRYVRGMTADTGRVLADSRVVHAGRKLATAEGRLYAEGDEERLFAHGSTSCLIL
;
A
#
# COMPACT_ATOMS: atom_id res chain seq x y z
N MET A 1 -8.96 -17.19 -7.98
CA MET A 1 -9.55 -15.84 -8.11
C MET A 1 -9.03 -15.19 -9.39
N ALA A 2 -9.87 -14.44 -10.11
CA ALA A 2 -9.56 -13.91 -11.45
C ALA A 2 -8.26 -13.09 -11.52
N ALA A 3 -7.91 -12.34 -10.48
CA ALA A 3 -6.67 -11.54 -10.44
C ALA A 3 -5.38 -12.38 -10.49
N ALA A 4 -5.39 -13.60 -9.97
CA ALA A 4 -4.19 -14.44 -9.89
C ALA A 4 -3.74 -15.01 -11.25
N SER A 5 -4.61 -14.99 -12.26
CA SER A 5 -4.30 -15.48 -13.61
C SER A 5 -3.74 -14.41 -14.55
N LEU A 6 -3.73 -13.13 -14.11
CA LEU A 6 -3.25 -11.99 -14.87
C LEU A 6 -1.81 -11.64 -14.51
N PRO A 7 -1.06 -10.98 -15.41
CA PRO A 7 0.16 -10.28 -15.02
C PRO A 7 -0.15 -9.27 -13.91
N GLY A 8 0.75 -9.14 -12.93
CA GLY A 8 0.49 -8.32 -11.74
C GLY A 8 0.10 -6.88 -12.05
N LEU A 9 0.78 -6.23 -12.99
CA LEU A 9 0.46 -4.86 -13.42
C LEU A 9 -0.99 -4.74 -13.94
N GLU A 10 -1.41 -5.70 -14.76
CA GLU A 10 -2.77 -5.72 -15.30
C GLU A 10 -3.81 -5.96 -14.20
N ALA A 11 -3.54 -6.89 -13.29
CA ALA A 11 -4.42 -7.19 -12.16
C ALA A 11 -4.64 -5.95 -11.28
N ILE A 12 -3.57 -5.25 -10.91
CA ILE A 12 -3.65 -4.04 -10.06
C ILE A 12 -4.36 -2.90 -10.80
N ARG A 13 -4.10 -2.70 -12.10
CA ARG A 13 -4.80 -1.71 -12.92
C ARG A 13 -6.30 -1.97 -13.00
N LYS A 14 -6.71 -3.22 -13.16
CA LYS A 14 -8.14 -3.61 -13.21
C LYS A 14 -8.83 -3.38 -11.85
N ILE A 15 -8.14 -3.64 -10.75
CA ILE A 15 -8.66 -3.31 -9.40
C ILE A 15 -8.82 -1.80 -9.26
N ALA A 16 -7.81 -1.02 -9.64
CA ALA A 16 -7.86 0.44 -9.58
C ALA A 16 -8.97 1.05 -10.45
N ALA A 17 -9.25 0.43 -11.60
CA ALA A 17 -10.32 0.86 -12.51
C ALA A 17 -11.73 0.36 -12.09
N GLY A 18 -11.83 -0.46 -11.04
CA GLY A 18 -13.11 -1.04 -10.61
C GLY A 18 -13.61 -2.20 -11.48
N GLU A 19 -12.78 -2.72 -12.39
CA GLU A 19 -13.10 -3.88 -13.23
C GLU A 19 -12.96 -5.20 -12.47
N LEU A 20 -12.14 -5.23 -11.43
CA LEU A 20 -12.04 -6.31 -10.46
C LEU A 20 -12.36 -5.78 -9.06
N PRO A 21 -12.97 -6.60 -8.19
CA PRO A 21 -13.30 -6.15 -6.84
C PRO A 21 -12.02 -5.86 -6.05
N PRO A 22 -12.02 -4.79 -5.22
CA PRO A 22 -10.94 -4.54 -4.30
C PRO A 22 -10.89 -5.63 -3.22
N PRO A 23 -9.73 -5.86 -2.59
CA PRO A 23 -9.65 -6.81 -1.49
C PRO A 23 -10.54 -6.35 -0.31
N PRO A 24 -11.13 -7.29 0.46
CA PRO A 24 -12.01 -6.94 1.58
C PRO A 24 -11.41 -5.97 2.59
N ILE A 25 -10.09 -6.06 2.86
CA ILE A 25 -9.41 -5.15 3.78
C ILE A 25 -9.43 -3.70 3.30
N ALA A 26 -9.36 -3.46 1.99
CA ALA A 26 -9.45 -2.13 1.41
C ALA A 26 -10.83 -1.52 1.60
N GLN A 27 -11.88 -2.33 1.47
CA GLN A 27 -13.26 -1.91 1.74
C GLN A 27 -13.47 -1.62 3.23
N LEU A 28 -12.93 -2.47 4.11
CA LEU A 28 -13.06 -2.30 5.56
C LEU A 28 -12.39 -1.03 6.07
N LEU A 29 -11.19 -0.73 5.59
CA LEU A 29 -10.40 0.42 6.01
C LEU A 29 -10.59 1.65 5.12
N ASP A 30 -11.48 1.55 4.13
CA ASP A 30 -11.85 2.64 3.20
C ASP A 30 -10.62 3.28 2.54
N PHE A 31 -9.79 2.46 1.90
CA PHE A 31 -8.69 2.94 1.09
C PHE A 31 -8.78 2.44 -0.36
N GLU A 32 -8.23 3.21 -1.27
CA GLU A 32 -8.29 2.97 -2.70
C GLU A 32 -6.92 3.10 -3.37
N ILE A 33 -6.79 2.54 -4.56
CA ILE A 33 -5.61 2.74 -5.40
C ILE A 33 -5.81 4.01 -6.21
N SER A 34 -4.92 5.00 -6.05
CA SER A 34 -4.98 6.27 -6.79
C SER A 34 -4.04 6.33 -7.99
N HIS A 35 -2.99 5.52 -8.01
CA HIS A 35 -2.04 5.48 -9.12
C HIS A 35 -1.37 4.11 -9.24
N VAL A 36 -1.18 3.65 -10.49
CA VAL A 36 -0.51 2.37 -10.80
C VAL A 36 0.41 2.54 -11.99
N GLU A 37 1.68 2.26 -11.79
CA GLU A 37 2.65 2.02 -12.86
C GLU A 37 3.56 0.85 -12.48
N GLU A 38 4.28 0.30 -13.42
CA GLU A 38 5.18 -0.81 -13.16
C GLU A 38 6.22 -0.42 -12.09
N GLY A 39 6.27 -1.18 -11.02
CA GLY A 39 7.17 -0.94 -9.89
C GLY A 39 6.71 0.17 -8.94
N ARG A 40 5.55 0.79 -9.13
CA ARG A 40 5.05 1.84 -8.24
C ARG A 40 3.53 1.79 -8.10
N VAL A 41 3.05 1.87 -6.88
CA VAL A 41 1.62 1.97 -6.59
C VAL A 41 1.40 3.00 -5.48
N ILE A 42 0.38 3.84 -5.65
CA ILE A 42 -0.07 4.79 -4.64
C ILE A 42 -1.46 4.40 -4.18
N PHE A 43 -1.61 4.19 -2.87
CA PHE A 43 -2.91 4.10 -2.20
C PHE A 43 -3.27 5.43 -1.57
N ALA A 44 -4.55 5.68 -1.42
CA ALA A 44 -5.07 6.87 -0.76
C ALA A 44 -6.13 6.50 0.27
N PHE A 45 -6.18 7.21 1.37
CA PHE A 45 -7.23 7.14 2.36
C PHE A 45 -7.42 8.48 3.05
N THR A 46 -8.57 8.65 3.69
CA THR A 46 -8.84 9.80 4.54
C THR A 46 -8.99 9.33 5.98
N PRO A 47 -8.12 9.75 6.89
CA PRO A 47 -8.22 9.40 8.31
C PRO A 47 -9.58 9.76 8.90
N ALA A 48 -10.10 8.90 9.76
CA ALA A 48 -11.38 9.08 10.43
C ALA A 48 -11.28 8.63 11.90
N GLU A 49 -12.19 9.12 12.74
CA GLU A 49 -12.17 8.85 14.19
C GLU A 49 -12.28 7.37 14.55
N TRP A 50 -12.97 6.56 13.74
CA TRP A 50 -13.06 5.12 13.98
C TRP A 50 -11.73 4.36 13.82
N MET A 51 -10.72 5.02 13.26
CA MET A 51 -9.35 4.51 13.14
C MET A 51 -8.47 4.81 14.37
N TYR A 52 -9.02 5.49 15.38
CA TYR A 52 -8.22 6.00 16.50
C TYR A 52 -7.77 4.90 17.47
N ASN A 53 -6.59 5.12 18.01
CA ASN A 53 -6.10 4.45 19.22
C ASN A 53 -6.70 5.10 20.49
N PRO A 54 -6.45 4.54 21.70
CA PRO A 54 -7.00 5.10 22.94
C PRO A 54 -6.54 6.52 23.30
N ILE A 55 -5.50 7.03 22.65
CA ILE A 55 -4.97 8.39 22.92
C ILE A 55 -5.41 9.44 21.90
N GLY A 56 -6.34 9.11 21.01
CA GLY A 56 -7.01 10.07 20.14
C GLY A 56 -6.29 10.42 18.83
N SER A 57 -5.51 9.50 18.29
CA SER A 57 -4.91 9.63 16.97
C SER A 57 -5.09 8.33 16.18
N VAL A 58 -4.89 8.38 14.87
CA VAL A 58 -4.99 7.19 14.00
C VAL A 58 -4.04 6.11 14.51
N HIS A 59 -4.57 4.91 14.71
CA HIS A 59 -3.81 3.76 15.16
C HIS A 59 -2.66 3.45 14.18
N GLY A 60 -1.45 3.21 14.71
CA GLY A 60 -0.28 2.93 13.89
C GLY A 60 -0.45 1.70 12.98
N GLY A 61 -1.29 0.74 13.39
CA GLY A 61 -1.64 -0.42 12.57
C GLY A 61 -2.37 -0.06 11.27
N VAL A 62 -3.11 1.05 11.23
CA VAL A 62 -3.75 1.55 9.99
C VAL A 62 -2.70 2.00 9.00
N ALA A 63 -1.75 2.83 9.42
CA ALA A 63 -0.63 3.26 8.60
C ALA A 63 0.20 2.08 8.10
N ALA A 64 0.49 1.10 8.97
CA ALA A 64 1.21 -0.12 8.61
C ALA A 64 0.45 -0.94 7.56
N THR A 65 -0.86 -1.08 7.68
CA THR A 65 -1.70 -1.80 6.70
C THR A 65 -1.67 -1.12 5.33
N LEU A 66 -1.77 0.22 5.30
CA LEU A 66 -1.68 0.95 4.04
C LEU A 66 -0.31 0.78 3.37
N LEU A 67 0.77 0.89 4.15
CA LEU A 67 2.12 0.68 3.64
C LEU A 67 2.32 -0.76 3.15
N ASP A 68 1.88 -1.77 3.91
CA ASP A 68 1.96 -3.17 3.47
C ASP A 68 1.22 -3.39 2.15
N SER A 69 0.02 -2.82 2.02
CA SER A 69 -0.78 -2.92 0.79
C SER A 69 -0.11 -2.24 -0.40
N SER A 70 0.38 -1.01 -0.24
CA SER A 70 1.03 -0.27 -1.33
C SER A 70 2.38 -0.87 -1.72
N LEU A 71 3.18 -1.30 -0.74
CA LEU A 71 4.46 -1.97 -0.95
C LEU A 71 4.28 -3.31 -1.68
N GLY A 72 3.36 -4.15 -1.17
CA GLY A 72 3.05 -5.44 -1.77
C GLY A 72 2.47 -5.32 -3.18
N CYS A 73 1.58 -4.34 -3.42
CA CYS A 73 1.05 -4.08 -4.75
C CYS A 73 2.12 -3.56 -5.72
N ALA A 74 3.06 -2.72 -5.26
CA ALA A 74 4.20 -2.30 -6.07
C ALA A 74 5.02 -3.52 -6.53
N VAL A 75 5.33 -4.44 -5.62
CA VAL A 75 6.00 -5.71 -5.96
C VAL A 75 5.14 -6.53 -6.93
N HIS A 76 3.83 -6.63 -6.67
CA HIS A 76 2.93 -7.40 -7.56
C HIS A 76 2.98 -6.91 -9.00
N THR A 77 3.09 -5.60 -9.24
CA THR A 77 3.11 -5.04 -10.60
C THR A 77 4.27 -5.54 -11.46
N VAL A 78 5.36 -6.02 -10.87
CA VAL A 78 6.53 -6.54 -11.60
C VAL A 78 6.54 -8.06 -11.73
N LEU A 79 5.49 -8.75 -11.24
CA LEU A 79 5.40 -10.20 -11.26
C LEU A 79 4.62 -10.70 -12.48
N PRO A 80 5.08 -11.81 -13.12
CA PRO A 80 4.34 -12.44 -14.21
C PRO A 80 3.05 -13.09 -13.72
N ALA A 81 2.16 -13.39 -14.66
CA ALA A 81 0.91 -14.10 -14.41
C ALA A 81 1.15 -15.42 -13.65
N GLY A 82 0.28 -15.74 -12.70
CA GLY A 82 0.33 -16.95 -11.90
C GLY A 82 1.39 -16.97 -10.80
N THR A 83 2.21 -15.91 -10.69
CA THR A 83 3.19 -15.78 -9.61
C THR A 83 2.54 -15.20 -8.37
N ARG A 84 2.81 -15.82 -7.24
CA ARG A 84 2.36 -15.33 -5.92
C ARG A 84 3.52 -14.78 -5.13
N TYR A 85 3.23 -14.01 -4.12
CA TYR A 85 4.23 -13.49 -3.19
C TYR A 85 3.62 -13.39 -1.79
N THR A 86 4.48 -13.27 -0.80
CA THR A 86 4.07 -12.98 0.57
C THR A 86 5.07 -12.06 1.24
N THR A 87 4.57 -11.13 2.03
CA THR A 87 5.40 -10.25 2.88
C THR A 87 6.12 -11.10 3.93
N THR A 88 7.44 -10.99 4.03
CA THR A 88 8.24 -11.67 5.04
C THR A 88 8.62 -10.76 6.21
N ASP A 89 8.69 -9.47 5.95
CA ASP A 89 8.91 -8.45 6.98
C ASP A 89 8.30 -7.11 6.52
N LEU A 90 7.99 -6.27 7.49
CA LEU A 90 7.52 -4.92 7.29
C LEU A 90 8.15 -4.03 8.37
N HIS A 91 8.94 -3.05 7.95
CA HIS A 91 9.50 -2.04 8.85
C HIS A 91 8.79 -0.72 8.62
N VAL A 92 8.22 -0.16 9.68
CA VAL A 92 7.53 1.13 9.65
C VAL A 92 8.14 2.07 10.69
N ARG A 93 8.49 3.27 10.25
CA ARG A 93 8.91 4.37 11.11
C ARG A 93 7.85 5.44 11.08
N TYR A 94 7.31 5.77 12.24
CA TYR A 94 6.30 6.80 12.41
C TYR A 94 6.96 8.14 12.68
N VAL A 95 6.57 9.15 11.91
CA VAL A 95 7.16 10.50 11.97
C VAL A 95 6.20 11.51 12.58
N ARG A 96 4.91 11.40 12.21
CA ARG A 96 3.87 12.35 12.63
C ARG A 96 2.54 11.62 12.79
N GLY A 97 1.80 11.95 13.85
CA GLY A 97 0.44 11.45 14.05
C GLY A 97 -0.55 12.01 13.02
N MET A 98 -1.60 11.23 12.79
CA MET A 98 -2.73 11.63 11.95
C MET A 98 -4.01 11.69 12.78
N THR A 99 -4.92 12.58 12.41
CA THR A 99 -6.26 12.72 12.99
C THR A 99 -7.31 12.82 11.89
N ALA A 100 -8.59 12.85 12.26
CA ALA A 100 -9.68 13.07 11.31
C ALA A 100 -9.57 14.42 10.54
N ASP A 101 -8.82 15.38 11.08
CA ASP A 101 -8.57 16.67 10.45
C ASP A 101 -7.35 16.71 9.52
N THR A 102 -6.64 15.60 9.41
CA THR A 102 -5.42 15.51 8.57
C THR A 102 -5.71 15.72 7.08
N GLY A 103 -6.88 15.30 6.62
CA GLY A 103 -7.21 15.27 5.20
C GLY A 103 -6.70 14.02 4.49
N ARG A 104 -6.73 14.02 3.18
CA ARG A 104 -6.36 12.85 2.36
C ARG A 104 -4.86 12.58 2.45
N VAL A 105 -4.51 11.32 2.63
CA VAL A 105 -3.14 10.83 2.79
C VAL A 105 -2.83 9.80 1.71
N LEU A 106 -1.61 9.86 1.17
CA LEU A 106 -1.13 8.96 0.14
C LEU A 106 -0.06 8.01 0.70
N ALA A 107 -0.17 6.73 0.36
CA ALA A 107 0.86 5.72 0.59
C ALA A 107 1.52 5.41 -0.76
N ASP A 108 2.67 5.99 -1.01
CA ASP A 108 3.42 5.93 -2.26
C ASP A 108 4.60 4.97 -2.12
N SER A 109 4.55 3.85 -2.82
CA SER A 109 5.52 2.77 -2.69
C SER A 109 6.14 2.40 -4.03
N ARG A 110 7.45 2.11 -3.99
CA ARG A 110 8.26 1.75 -5.15
C ARG A 110 9.08 0.50 -4.89
N VAL A 111 9.20 -0.35 -5.90
CA VAL A 111 10.13 -1.47 -5.89
C VAL A 111 11.56 -0.94 -5.89
N VAL A 112 12.40 -1.47 -5.00
CA VAL A 112 13.84 -1.22 -4.96
C VAL A 112 14.58 -2.29 -5.77
N HIS A 113 14.20 -3.56 -5.56
CA HIS A 113 14.81 -4.71 -6.23
C HIS A 113 13.78 -5.81 -6.41
N ALA A 114 13.76 -6.40 -7.58
CA ALA A 114 12.93 -7.57 -7.87
C ALA A 114 13.83 -8.72 -8.34
N GLY A 115 14.14 -9.63 -7.43
CA GLY A 115 14.90 -10.85 -7.71
C GLY A 115 13.99 -12.04 -8.03
N ARG A 116 14.59 -13.19 -8.29
CA ARG A 116 13.88 -14.41 -8.63
C ARG A 116 13.05 -14.97 -7.45
N LYS A 117 13.55 -14.83 -6.22
CA LYS A 117 12.91 -15.34 -4.99
C LYS A 117 12.57 -14.27 -3.98
N LEU A 118 13.18 -13.11 -4.07
CA LEU A 118 13.02 -12.02 -3.14
C LEU A 118 12.85 -10.69 -3.90
N ALA A 119 11.88 -9.90 -3.49
CA ALA A 119 11.71 -8.52 -3.92
C ALA A 119 11.68 -7.60 -2.70
N THR A 120 12.19 -6.39 -2.86
CA THR A 120 12.17 -5.35 -1.83
C THR A 120 11.53 -4.09 -2.37
N ALA A 121 10.84 -3.36 -1.49
CA ALA A 121 10.18 -2.10 -1.83
C ALA A 121 10.30 -1.11 -0.67
N GLU A 122 10.21 0.16 -0.99
CA GLU A 122 10.17 1.28 -0.03
C GLU A 122 8.93 2.13 -0.27
N GLY A 123 8.38 2.70 0.80
CA GLY A 123 7.17 3.49 0.75
C GLY A 123 7.15 4.64 1.74
N ARG A 124 6.34 5.64 1.42
CA ARG A 124 6.14 6.84 2.22
C ARG A 124 4.65 7.12 2.35
N LEU A 125 4.25 7.59 3.52
CA LEU A 125 2.90 8.02 3.84
C LEU A 125 2.92 9.54 4.08
N TYR A 126 2.32 10.31 3.19
CA TYR A 126 2.38 11.78 3.22
C TYR A 126 1.03 12.41 2.86
N ALA A 127 0.87 13.70 3.19
CA ALA A 127 -0.34 14.45 2.84
C ALA A 127 -0.46 14.65 1.33
N GLU A 128 -1.64 14.41 0.77
CA GLU A 128 -1.89 14.72 -0.64
C GLU A 128 -1.62 16.20 -0.93
N GLY A 129 -0.82 16.47 -1.95
CA GLY A 129 -0.41 17.83 -2.32
C GLY A 129 0.77 18.40 -1.53
N ASP A 130 1.28 17.69 -0.52
CA ASP A 130 2.43 18.12 0.27
C ASP A 130 3.28 16.92 0.70
N GLU A 131 4.20 16.50 -0.17
CA GLU A 131 5.09 15.35 0.07
C GLU A 131 6.04 15.55 1.26
N GLU A 132 6.31 16.79 1.65
CA GLU A 132 7.15 17.11 2.81
C GLU A 132 6.42 16.86 4.14
N ARG A 133 5.10 16.84 4.12
CA ARG A 133 4.30 16.47 5.29
C ARG A 133 4.22 14.96 5.44
N LEU A 134 5.32 14.38 5.89
CA LEU A 134 5.51 12.95 6.07
C LEU A 134 4.90 12.46 7.39
N PHE A 135 4.09 11.40 7.33
CA PHE A 135 3.50 10.75 8.51
C PHE A 135 4.25 9.47 8.90
N ALA A 136 4.65 8.68 7.93
CA ALA A 136 5.41 7.47 8.15
C ALA A 136 6.19 7.10 6.89
N HIS A 137 7.18 6.24 7.03
CA HIS A 137 7.85 5.59 5.91
C HIS A 137 8.23 4.17 6.28
N GLY A 138 8.45 3.34 5.29
CA GLY A 138 8.74 1.94 5.56
C GLY A 138 9.34 1.20 4.39
N SER A 139 9.68 -0.05 4.66
CA SER A 139 10.23 -0.98 3.68
C SER A 139 9.70 -2.38 3.93
N THR A 140 9.72 -3.19 2.90
CA THR A 140 9.30 -4.58 2.95
C THR A 140 10.23 -5.47 2.15
N SER A 141 10.29 -6.74 2.57
CA SER A 141 10.78 -7.84 1.73
C SER A 141 9.63 -8.78 1.45
N CYS A 142 9.51 -9.22 0.20
CA CYS A 142 8.51 -10.17 -0.25
C CYS A 142 9.18 -11.42 -0.80
N LEU A 143 8.75 -12.59 -0.33
CA LEU A 143 9.14 -13.88 -0.90
C LEU A 143 8.26 -14.15 -2.12
N ILE A 144 8.89 -14.46 -3.23
CA ILE A 144 8.22 -14.86 -4.48
C ILE A 144 7.98 -16.38 -4.45
N LEU A 145 6.74 -16.76 -4.67
CA LEU A 145 6.27 -18.16 -4.55
C LEU A 145 5.97 -18.80 -5.91
#